data_8313d41e3141a2c637f84510e8539800
#
_entry.id   8313d41e3141a2c637f84510e8539800
#
_cell.length_a   1.000
_cell.length_b   1.000
_cell.length_c   1.000
_cell.angle_alpha   90.00
_cell.angle_beta   90.00
_cell.angle_gamma   90.00
#
_symmetry.space_group_name_H-M   'P 1'
#
loop_
_entity.id
_entity.type
_entity.pdbx_description
1 polymer ?
#
loop_
_entity_poly.entity_id
_entity_poly.type
_entity_poly.pdbx_seq_one_letter_code
_entity_poly.pdbx_strand_id
1 'polypeptide(L)'
;MAQGRKTSAIIISAAIFILLEVAALAMLRSSSTLHDIALGRVSRRVQASLWGGGETIRNHFRLQRQNDSLALENARLHDELQAYRLRDERQKEEAAAVKEPHGQFRYIPATEDKMSRGTAHNYIILNKGSEDGVVPQSGIITERGVVGIISSVGKHYSYGLTLMNGNVTVSAKIGSSGINAPMRWDGLSSSGARLLDIAPHHSISPGDTVRTSGFSNIFPAGIPIGVSTGTNLVDGSTISVDVKLFQDFSNVHYVTIVENRDKAEIEALEKAEEIR
;
A
#
# COMPACT_ATOMS: atom_id res chain seq x y z
N MET A 1 35.05 76.72 -49.37
CA MET A 1 35.47 75.84 -48.20
C MET A 1 34.63 74.60 -47.93
N ALA A 2 33.60 74.25 -48.69
CA ALA A 2 32.69 73.12 -48.44
C ALA A 2 33.14 71.79 -49.08
N GLN A 3 34.03 71.80 -50.06
CA GLN A 3 34.41 70.60 -50.83
C GLN A 3 35.48 69.76 -50.12
N GLY A 4 36.36 70.35 -49.31
CA GLY A 4 37.37 69.62 -48.55
C GLY A 4 36.84 68.81 -47.38
N ARG A 5 35.70 69.16 -46.81
CA ARG A 5 35.08 68.46 -45.70
C ARG A 5 34.37 67.15 -46.11
N LYS A 6 33.84 67.10 -47.35
CA LYS A 6 33.22 65.93 -47.90
C LYS A 6 34.21 64.82 -48.29
N THR A 7 35.33 65.22 -48.85
CA THR A 7 36.44 64.30 -49.20
C THR A 7 37.10 63.70 -47.94
N SER A 8 37.31 64.52 -46.89
CA SER A 8 37.83 63.99 -45.61
C SER A 8 36.91 63.00 -44.98
N ALA A 9 35.55 63.19 -45.01
CA ALA A 9 34.57 62.27 -44.46
C ALA A 9 34.55 60.92 -45.23
N ILE A 10 34.67 60.94 -46.55
CA ILE A 10 34.73 59.76 -47.39
C ILE A 10 36.01 58.95 -47.09
N ILE A 11 37.16 59.63 -46.96
CA ILE A 11 38.43 58.97 -46.65
C ILE A 11 38.39 58.35 -45.25
N ILE A 12 37.81 59.04 -44.29
CA ILE A 12 37.65 58.47 -42.92
C ILE A 12 36.68 57.22 -42.90
N SER A 13 35.59 57.34 -43.64
CA SER A 13 34.66 56.18 -43.78
C SER A 13 35.29 54.96 -44.46
N ALA A 14 36.09 55.21 -45.52
CA ALA A 14 36.83 54.16 -46.20
C ALA A 14 37.93 53.57 -45.30
N ALA A 15 38.60 54.35 -44.51
CA ALA A 15 39.61 53.89 -43.57
C ALA A 15 38.98 53.04 -42.45
N ILE A 16 37.84 53.46 -41.92
CA ILE A 16 37.07 52.71 -40.91
C ILE A 16 36.55 51.35 -41.48
N PHE A 17 36.08 51.40 -42.74
CA PHE A 17 35.61 50.18 -43.42
C PHE A 17 36.74 49.15 -43.60
N ILE A 18 37.90 49.62 -44.10
CA ILE A 18 39.10 48.77 -44.27
C ILE A 18 39.57 48.23 -42.90
N LEU A 19 39.52 49.04 -41.86
CA LEU A 19 39.91 48.60 -40.52
C LEU A 19 38.96 47.52 -39.96
N LEU A 20 37.65 47.64 -40.19
CA LEU A 20 36.66 46.65 -39.83
C LEU A 20 36.83 45.41 -40.66
N GLU A 21 37.15 45.49 -41.93
CA GLU A 21 37.37 44.35 -42.82
C GLU A 21 38.61 43.52 -42.42
N VAL A 22 39.71 44.28 -42.11
CA VAL A 22 40.94 43.66 -41.58
C VAL A 22 40.69 42.97 -40.21
N ALA A 23 39.92 43.66 -39.35
CA ALA A 23 39.52 43.05 -38.05
C ALA A 23 38.65 41.76 -38.22
N ALA A 24 37.71 41.81 -39.18
CA ALA A 24 36.88 40.64 -39.50
C ALA A 24 37.71 39.49 -40.09
N LEU A 25 38.64 39.80 -40.99
CA LEU A 25 39.55 38.79 -41.55
C LEU A 25 40.56 38.26 -40.50
N ALA A 26 41.04 39.12 -39.60
CA ALA A 26 41.86 38.68 -38.47
C ALA A 26 41.07 37.75 -37.51
N MET A 27 39.79 38.08 -37.26
CA MET A 27 38.90 37.21 -36.48
C MET A 27 38.63 35.88 -37.18
N LEU A 28 38.40 35.87 -38.49
CA LEU A 28 38.22 34.65 -39.27
C LEU A 28 39.50 33.78 -39.28
N ARG A 29 40.67 34.41 -39.37
CA ARG A 29 41.94 33.68 -39.39
C ARG A 29 42.40 33.23 -38.01
N SER A 30 41.91 33.87 -36.95
CA SER A 30 42.15 33.54 -35.55
C SER A 30 41.15 32.52 -35.00
N SER A 31 40.23 31.97 -35.80
CA SER A 31 39.32 30.92 -35.43
C SER A 31 39.98 29.54 -35.42
N SER A 32 41.09 29.40 -34.69
CA SER A 32 41.64 28.12 -34.32
C SER A 32 41.28 27.83 -32.86
N THR A 33 40.44 26.84 -32.66
CA THR A 33 40.23 25.93 -31.48
C THR A 33 40.27 26.52 -30.06
N LEU A 34 40.92 27.65 -29.81
CA LEU A 34 41.05 28.24 -28.46
C LEU A 34 39.86 29.15 -28.08
N HIS A 35 39.19 29.78 -29.07
CA HIS A 35 37.99 30.61 -28.81
C HIS A 35 36.76 29.77 -28.54
N ASP A 36 36.59 28.59 -29.18
CA ASP A 36 35.49 27.68 -28.92
C ASP A 36 35.54 27.08 -27.50
N ILE A 37 36.75 26.90 -26.96
CA ILE A 37 36.95 26.38 -25.61
C ILE A 37 36.66 27.47 -24.56
N ALA A 38 36.97 28.73 -24.83
CA ALA A 38 36.72 29.84 -23.90
C ALA A 38 35.25 30.26 -23.85
N LEU A 39 34.60 30.42 -25.01
CA LEU A 39 33.17 30.70 -25.12
C LEU A 39 32.30 29.56 -24.62
N GLY A 40 32.69 28.30 -24.91
CA GLY A 40 32.00 27.13 -24.40
C GLY A 40 32.13 26.93 -22.89
N ARG A 41 33.18 27.43 -22.24
CA ARG A 41 33.30 27.45 -20.76
C ARG A 41 32.45 28.52 -20.11
N VAL A 42 32.36 29.70 -20.71
CA VAL A 42 31.51 30.79 -20.20
C VAL A 42 30.05 30.49 -20.39
N SER A 43 29.64 30.00 -21.56
CA SER A 43 28.25 29.62 -21.81
C SER A 43 27.77 28.47 -20.90
N ARG A 44 28.61 27.45 -20.65
CA ARG A 44 28.32 26.36 -19.71
C ARG A 44 28.22 26.81 -18.26
N ARG A 45 29.04 27.77 -17.82
CA ARG A 45 28.95 28.36 -16.48
C ARG A 45 27.67 29.18 -16.28
N VAL A 46 27.30 29.98 -17.28
CA VAL A 46 26.08 30.79 -17.26
C VAL A 46 24.83 29.85 -17.33
N GLN A 47 24.83 28.83 -18.17
CA GLN A 47 23.77 27.85 -18.19
C GLN A 47 23.67 27.09 -16.85
N ALA A 48 24.77 26.60 -16.28
CA ALA A 48 24.78 25.92 -15.00
C ALA A 48 24.23 26.77 -13.83
N SER A 49 24.54 28.08 -13.82
CA SER A 49 24.05 29.02 -12.80
C SER A 49 22.56 29.35 -12.95
N LEU A 50 22.06 29.44 -14.20
CA LEU A 50 20.63 29.67 -14.46
C LEU A 50 19.75 28.45 -14.22
N TRP A 51 20.27 27.24 -14.48
CA TRP A 51 19.51 25.99 -14.25
C TRP A 51 19.54 25.54 -12.77
N GLY A 52 20.66 25.76 -12.07
CA GLY A 52 20.77 25.42 -10.64
C GLY A 52 19.88 26.30 -9.74
N GLY A 53 19.70 27.59 -10.06
CA GLY A 53 18.80 28.46 -9.30
C GLY A 53 17.32 28.14 -9.44
N GLY A 54 16.88 27.73 -10.64
CA GLY A 54 15.48 27.39 -10.90
C GLY A 54 15.03 26.07 -10.24
N GLU A 55 15.93 25.13 -10.11
CA GLU A 55 15.64 23.83 -9.52
C GLU A 55 15.54 23.90 -7.99
N THR A 56 16.40 24.70 -7.36
CA THR A 56 16.36 24.95 -5.91
C THR A 56 15.08 25.68 -5.51
N ILE A 57 14.66 26.70 -6.28
CA ILE A 57 13.42 27.44 -6.05
C ILE A 57 12.20 26.51 -6.27
N ARG A 58 12.18 25.71 -7.33
CA ARG A 58 11.10 24.77 -7.63
C ARG A 58 10.99 23.68 -6.57
N ASN A 59 12.11 23.17 -6.08
CA ASN A 59 12.16 22.19 -5.00
C ASN A 59 11.68 22.79 -3.67
N HIS A 60 12.00 24.04 -3.39
CA HIS A 60 11.53 24.73 -2.18
C HIS A 60 10.00 24.89 -2.19
N PHE A 61 9.42 25.35 -3.30
CA PHE A 61 7.96 25.45 -3.44
C PHE A 61 7.26 24.09 -3.50
N ARG A 62 7.94 23.05 -3.97
CA ARG A 62 7.40 21.67 -3.95
C ARG A 62 7.38 21.12 -2.53
N LEU A 63 8.46 21.33 -1.77
CA LEU A 63 8.53 20.93 -0.35
C LEU A 63 7.51 21.69 0.51
N GLN A 64 7.33 22.99 0.26
CA GLN A 64 6.33 23.77 0.96
C GLN A 64 4.92 23.26 0.69
N ARG A 65 4.55 23.01 -0.58
CA ARG A 65 3.26 22.41 -0.93
C ARG A 65 3.06 21.01 -0.34
N GLN A 66 4.13 20.19 -0.30
CA GLN A 66 4.08 18.88 0.35
C GLN A 66 3.87 19.02 1.86
N ASN A 67 4.53 19.96 2.49
CA ASN A 67 4.39 20.23 3.92
C ASN A 67 2.98 20.75 4.26
N ASP A 68 2.45 21.67 3.44
CA ASP A 68 1.07 22.17 3.59
C ASP A 68 0.04 21.05 3.39
N SER A 69 0.26 20.18 2.40
CA SER A 69 -0.58 18.99 2.17
C SER A 69 -0.54 18.02 3.34
N LEU A 70 0.65 17.75 3.88
CA LEU A 70 0.82 16.88 5.05
C LEU A 70 0.20 17.51 6.31
N ALA A 71 0.30 18.83 6.48
CA ALA A 71 -0.32 19.53 7.60
C ALA A 71 -1.84 19.46 7.53
N LEU A 72 -2.43 19.62 6.34
CA LEU A 72 -3.88 19.47 6.12
C LEU A 72 -4.33 18.02 6.35
N GLU A 73 -3.56 17.05 5.87
CA GLU A 73 -3.86 15.63 6.08
C GLU A 73 -3.76 15.24 7.56
N ASN A 74 -2.73 15.73 8.26
CA ASN A 74 -2.62 15.54 9.72
C ASN A 74 -3.80 16.17 10.48
N ALA A 75 -4.20 17.39 10.11
CA ALA A 75 -5.36 18.04 10.72
C ALA A 75 -6.64 17.22 10.49
N ARG A 76 -6.86 16.74 9.25
CA ARG A 76 -8.00 15.89 8.92
C ARG A 76 -7.99 14.56 9.70
N LEU A 77 -6.82 13.89 9.77
CA LEU A 77 -6.67 12.65 10.53
C LEU A 77 -6.90 12.88 12.04
N HIS A 78 -6.48 14.03 12.57
CA HIS A 78 -6.78 14.40 13.95
C HIS A 78 -8.27 14.60 14.18
N ASP A 79 -8.98 15.25 13.27
CA ASP A 79 -10.43 15.46 13.36
C ASP A 79 -11.19 14.12 13.27
N GLU A 80 -10.78 13.24 12.34
CA GLU A 80 -11.33 11.90 12.23
C GLU A 80 -11.07 11.08 13.51
N LEU A 81 -9.86 11.15 14.04
CA LEU A 81 -9.50 10.46 15.29
C LEU A 81 -10.32 10.97 16.48
N GLN A 82 -10.54 12.27 16.57
CA GLN A 82 -11.41 12.84 17.60
C GLN A 82 -12.88 12.39 17.43
N ALA A 83 -13.36 12.35 16.19
CA ALA A 83 -14.71 11.86 15.91
C ALA A 83 -14.88 10.37 16.28
N TYR A 84 -13.85 9.55 16.01
CA TYR A 84 -13.83 8.14 16.43
C TYR A 84 -13.76 8.00 17.96
N ARG A 85 -12.94 8.80 18.65
CA ARG A 85 -12.85 8.79 20.11
C ARG A 85 -14.18 9.17 20.77
N LEU A 86 -14.84 10.21 20.27
CA LEU A 86 -16.15 10.62 20.77
C LEU A 86 -17.24 9.58 20.54
N ARG A 87 -17.17 8.84 19.41
CA ARG A 87 -18.07 7.71 19.16
C ARG A 87 -17.76 6.53 20.08
N ASP A 88 -16.49 6.23 20.28
CA ASP A 88 -16.02 5.17 21.15
C ASP A 88 -16.35 5.46 22.62
N GLU A 89 -16.21 6.72 23.08
CA GLU A 89 -16.62 7.16 24.40
C GLU A 89 -18.13 7.04 24.60
N ARG A 90 -18.94 7.45 23.62
CA ARG A 90 -20.40 7.26 23.68
C ARG A 90 -20.79 5.79 23.68
N GLN A 91 -20.15 4.96 22.87
CA GLN A 91 -20.36 3.52 22.90
C GLN A 91 -19.91 2.89 24.22
N LYS A 92 -18.83 3.39 24.84
CA LYS A 92 -18.39 2.96 26.17
C LYS A 92 -19.35 3.41 27.28
N GLU A 93 -19.89 4.60 27.18
CA GLU A 93 -20.92 5.06 28.11
C GLU A 93 -22.23 4.27 27.98
N GLU A 94 -22.62 3.90 26.74
CA GLU A 94 -23.76 3.02 26.48
C GLU A 94 -23.48 1.58 26.89
N ALA A 95 -22.23 1.10 26.72
CA ALA A 95 -21.77 -0.25 27.09
C ALA A 95 -21.38 -0.37 28.58
N ALA A 96 -21.10 0.73 29.30
CA ALA A 96 -20.87 0.72 30.73
C ALA A 96 -22.12 0.31 31.54
N ALA A 97 -23.31 0.30 30.90
CA ALA A 97 -24.50 -0.37 31.41
C ALA A 97 -24.49 -1.92 31.17
N VAL A 98 -23.59 -2.44 30.32
CA VAL A 98 -23.40 -3.86 30.05
C VAL A 98 -21.92 -4.13 30.32
N LYS A 99 -21.61 -5.05 31.25
CA LYS A 99 -20.26 -5.52 31.61
C LYS A 99 -19.39 -5.65 30.35
N GLU A 100 -18.32 -4.83 30.22
CA GLU A 100 -17.40 -4.89 29.09
C GLU A 100 -16.84 -6.30 28.91
N PRO A 101 -16.84 -6.86 27.68
CA PRO A 101 -15.91 -7.92 27.37
C PRO A 101 -14.51 -7.27 27.39
N HIS A 102 -13.61 -7.74 28.22
CA HIS A 102 -12.17 -7.46 28.10
C HIS A 102 -11.83 -7.65 26.64
N GLY A 103 -11.17 -6.66 25.99
CA GLY A 103 -10.95 -6.66 24.55
C GLY A 103 -10.56 -8.05 24.05
N GLN A 104 -11.51 -8.75 23.47
CA GLN A 104 -11.43 -10.16 23.07
C GLN A 104 -10.20 -10.42 22.18
N PHE A 105 -9.79 -9.40 21.39
CA PHE A 105 -8.68 -9.53 20.46
C PHE A 105 -7.53 -8.63 20.85
N ARG A 106 -6.31 -9.21 20.80
CA ARG A 106 -5.04 -8.50 20.91
C ARG A 106 -4.39 -8.42 19.53
N TYR A 107 -3.79 -7.28 19.21
CA TYR A 107 -3.13 -7.00 17.95
C TYR A 107 -1.63 -6.85 18.16
N ILE A 108 -0.82 -7.67 17.48
CA ILE A 108 0.65 -7.70 17.58
C ILE A 108 1.22 -7.33 16.22
N PRO A 109 1.86 -6.17 16.04
CA PRO A 109 2.50 -5.82 14.79
C PRO A 109 3.72 -6.71 14.54
N ALA A 110 3.88 -7.17 13.30
CA ALA A 110 4.97 -8.02 12.88
C ALA A 110 5.42 -7.70 11.45
N THR A 111 6.61 -8.16 11.07
CA THR A 111 7.12 -8.09 9.72
C THR A 111 7.34 -9.48 9.15
N GLU A 112 7.13 -9.60 7.86
CA GLU A 112 7.45 -10.81 7.10
C GLU A 112 8.97 -10.93 6.97
N ASP A 113 9.51 -12.08 7.40
CA ASP A 113 10.91 -12.47 7.20
C ASP A 113 11.05 -13.32 5.93
N LYS A 114 10.09 -14.20 5.69
CA LYS A 114 10.05 -15.07 4.52
C LYS A 114 8.63 -15.46 4.16
N MET A 115 8.32 -15.46 2.87
CA MET A 115 7.03 -15.91 2.34
C MET A 115 7.20 -16.80 1.13
N SER A 116 6.53 -17.95 1.11
CA SER A 116 6.43 -18.81 -0.06
C SER A 116 5.31 -18.33 -0.98
N ARG A 117 5.59 -18.32 -2.29
CA ARG A 117 4.65 -17.88 -3.33
C ARG A 117 4.78 -18.80 -4.54
N GLY A 118 3.87 -19.67 -4.76
CA GLY A 118 3.87 -20.50 -5.98
C GLY A 118 3.83 -22.01 -5.75
N THR A 119 3.50 -22.45 -4.53
CA THR A 119 3.21 -23.83 -4.20
C THR A 119 1.76 -23.97 -3.74
N ALA A 120 1.24 -25.20 -3.65
CA ALA A 120 -0.07 -25.46 -3.04
C ALA A 120 -0.06 -25.26 -1.50
N HIS A 121 1.12 -25.17 -0.90
CA HIS A 121 1.34 -25.07 0.55
C HIS A 121 2.10 -23.80 0.90
N ASN A 122 1.51 -22.65 0.56
CA ASN A 122 2.15 -21.36 0.82
C ASN A 122 2.14 -21.00 2.30
N TYR A 123 3.26 -20.46 2.76
CA TYR A 123 3.49 -20.11 4.16
C TYR A 123 4.14 -18.73 4.28
N ILE A 124 4.12 -18.19 5.48
CA ILE A 124 4.79 -16.96 5.88
C ILE A 124 5.52 -17.19 7.21
N ILE A 125 6.72 -16.65 7.34
CA ILE A 125 7.47 -16.58 8.59
C ILE A 125 7.47 -15.14 9.06
N LEU A 126 7.11 -14.92 10.32
CA LEU A 126 7.04 -13.60 10.94
C LEU A 126 8.10 -13.49 12.05
N ASN A 127 8.63 -12.28 12.25
CA ASN A 127 9.64 -11.93 13.25
C ASN A 127 9.07 -11.78 14.67
N LYS A 128 7.97 -12.44 14.98
CA LYS A 128 7.31 -12.46 16.28
C LYS A 128 7.02 -13.89 16.71
N GLY A 129 7.30 -14.18 17.97
CA GLY A 129 7.16 -15.52 18.53
C GLY A 129 6.45 -15.55 19.89
N SER A 130 6.63 -16.62 20.63
CA SER A 130 6.00 -16.78 21.95
C SER A 130 6.45 -15.75 22.99
N GLU A 131 7.66 -15.22 22.88
CA GLU A 131 8.14 -14.13 23.76
C GLU A 131 7.39 -12.81 23.51
N ASP A 132 6.84 -12.61 22.30
CA ASP A 132 6.01 -11.47 21.95
C ASP A 132 4.51 -11.71 22.28
N GLY A 133 4.17 -12.90 22.74
CA GLY A 133 2.82 -13.32 23.08
C GLY A 133 2.04 -13.88 21.89
N VAL A 134 2.71 -14.33 20.83
CA VAL A 134 2.05 -15.00 19.70
C VAL A 134 1.66 -16.42 20.13
N VAL A 135 0.46 -16.83 19.79
CA VAL A 135 -0.06 -18.19 20.02
C VAL A 135 -0.46 -18.84 18.71
N PRO A 136 -0.43 -20.19 18.63
CA PRO A 136 -0.95 -20.90 17.47
C PRO A 136 -2.40 -20.58 17.19
N GLN A 137 -2.81 -20.65 15.92
CA GLN A 137 -4.15 -20.32 15.44
C GLN A 137 -4.54 -18.83 15.64
N SER A 138 -3.58 -17.94 15.85
CA SER A 138 -3.79 -16.49 15.69
C SER A 138 -3.97 -16.14 14.22
N GLY A 139 -4.80 -15.15 13.92
CA GLY A 139 -4.98 -14.63 12.57
C GLY A 139 -3.82 -13.75 12.14
N ILE A 140 -3.57 -13.64 10.84
CA ILE A 140 -2.62 -12.72 10.24
C ILE A 140 -3.39 -11.82 9.28
N ILE A 141 -3.29 -10.51 9.47
CA ILE A 141 -4.01 -9.51 8.66
C ILE A 141 -3.08 -8.38 8.20
N THR A 142 -3.55 -7.66 7.20
CA THR A 142 -3.03 -6.34 6.78
C THR A 142 -4.19 -5.34 6.71
N GLU A 143 -3.91 -4.11 6.32
CA GLU A 143 -4.94 -3.11 6.01
C GLU A 143 -5.87 -3.56 4.86
N ARG A 144 -5.37 -4.39 3.94
CA ARG A 144 -6.12 -4.93 2.81
C ARG A 144 -6.98 -6.13 3.16
N GLY A 145 -6.71 -6.79 4.30
CA GLY A 145 -7.51 -7.91 4.78
C GLY A 145 -6.71 -9.09 5.30
N VAL A 146 -7.32 -10.26 5.25
CA VAL A 146 -6.76 -11.50 5.78
C VAL A 146 -5.59 -11.98 4.94
N VAL A 147 -4.46 -12.31 5.61
CA VAL A 147 -3.26 -12.91 5.00
C VAL A 147 -3.20 -14.41 5.26
N GLY A 148 -3.51 -14.86 6.48
CA GLY A 148 -3.37 -16.25 6.86
C GLY A 148 -3.64 -16.52 8.32
N ILE A 149 -3.15 -17.67 8.81
CA ILE A 149 -3.34 -18.14 10.18
C ILE A 149 -2.00 -18.72 10.68
N ILE A 150 -1.61 -18.39 11.91
CA ILE A 150 -0.43 -18.96 12.58
C ILE A 150 -0.65 -20.45 12.84
N SER A 151 0.24 -21.28 12.32
CA SER A 151 0.22 -22.72 12.50
C SER A 151 1.13 -23.16 13.65
N SER A 152 2.35 -22.61 13.73
CA SER A 152 3.28 -22.95 14.80
C SER A 152 4.07 -21.73 15.25
N VAL A 153 4.52 -21.76 16.50
CA VAL A 153 5.19 -20.63 17.15
C VAL A 153 6.50 -21.10 17.77
N GLY A 154 7.59 -20.50 17.36
CA GLY A 154 8.89 -20.61 18.02
C GLY A 154 9.09 -19.50 19.05
N LYS A 155 10.30 -19.39 19.61
CA LYS A 155 10.62 -18.40 20.62
C LYS A 155 10.55 -16.97 20.09
N HIS A 156 11.18 -16.70 18.94
CA HIS A 156 11.32 -15.38 18.33
C HIS A 156 10.59 -15.25 16.98
N TYR A 157 10.16 -16.34 16.40
CA TYR A 157 9.51 -16.42 15.09
C TYR A 157 8.24 -17.23 15.16
N SER A 158 7.31 -16.94 14.25
CA SER A 158 6.13 -17.75 14.04
C SER A 158 6.00 -18.15 12.57
N TYR A 159 5.42 -19.32 12.36
CA TYR A 159 5.13 -19.89 11.06
C TYR A 159 3.62 -19.88 10.81
N GLY A 160 3.20 -19.19 9.78
CA GLY A 160 1.80 -19.08 9.37
C GLY A 160 1.55 -19.71 8.02
N LEU A 161 0.35 -20.24 7.84
CA LEU A 161 -0.17 -20.65 6.54
C LEU A 161 -0.94 -19.48 5.93
N THR A 162 -0.63 -19.14 4.68
CA THR A 162 -1.32 -18.04 3.99
C THR A 162 -2.68 -18.50 3.47
N LEU A 163 -3.55 -17.54 3.10
CA LEU A 163 -4.82 -17.89 2.41
C LEU A 163 -4.59 -18.65 1.09
N MET A 164 -3.42 -18.53 0.46
CA MET A 164 -3.04 -19.31 -0.72
C MET A 164 -2.55 -20.72 -0.35
N ASN A 165 -3.03 -21.29 0.72
CA ASN A 165 -2.74 -22.66 1.13
C ASN A 165 -4.05 -23.45 1.20
N GLY A 166 -4.10 -24.57 0.50
CA GLY A 166 -5.31 -25.40 0.42
C GLY A 166 -5.80 -25.96 1.76
N ASN A 167 -4.96 -25.93 2.80
CA ASN A 167 -5.33 -26.37 4.15
C ASN A 167 -5.93 -25.24 5.01
N VAL A 168 -5.93 -24.00 4.52
CA VAL A 168 -6.50 -22.87 5.24
C VAL A 168 -7.96 -22.70 4.87
N THR A 169 -8.82 -22.71 5.90
CA THR A 169 -10.23 -22.37 5.77
C THR A 169 -10.54 -21.19 6.68
N VAL A 170 -11.20 -20.19 6.14
CA VAL A 170 -11.64 -19.01 6.89
C VAL A 170 -13.17 -18.96 6.88
N SER A 171 -13.77 -18.77 8.05
CA SER A 171 -15.20 -18.52 8.13
C SER A 171 -15.50 -17.10 7.66
N ALA A 172 -16.17 -17.00 6.54
CA ALA A 172 -16.46 -15.72 5.89
C ALA A 172 -17.97 -15.45 5.85
N LYS A 173 -18.30 -14.17 5.77
CA LYS A 173 -19.65 -13.64 5.62
C LYS A 173 -19.75 -12.85 4.34
N ILE A 174 -20.77 -13.12 3.53
CA ILE A 174 -20.97 -12.45 2.24
C ILE A 174 -22.20 -11.57 2.23
N GLY A 175 -22.07 -10.40 1.62
CA GLY A 175 -23.17 -9.47 1.34
C GLY A 175 -23.84 -8.91 2.59
N SER A 176 -24.90 -8.15 2.38
CA SER A 176 -25.76 -7.61 3.44
C SER A 176 -26.67 -8.68 4.06
N SER A 177 -26.93 -9.79 3.35
CA SER A 177 -27.76 -10.91 3.80
C SER A 177 -27.13 -11.70 4.94
N GLY A 178 -25.83 -11.53 5.17
CA GLY A 178 -25.18 -12.10 6.31
C GLY A 178 -24.93 -13.60 6.23
N ILE A 179 -24.87 -14.17 5.05
CA ILE A 179 -24.63 -15.61 4.84
C ILE A 179 -23.19 -15.93 5.26
N ASN A 180 -23.06 -16.86 6.20
CA ASN A 180 -21.77 -17.39 6.63
C ASN A 180 -21.44 -18.66 5.85
N ALA A 181 -20.21 -18.74 5.34
CA ALA A 181 -19.73 -19.89 4.59
C ALA A 181 -18.23 -20.10 4.79
N PRO A 182 -17.73 -21.32 4.71
CA PRO A 182 -16.30 -21.58 4.69
C PRO A 182 -15.70 -21.10 3.37
N MET A 183 -14.59 -20.39 3.47
CA MET A 183 -13.81 -19.90 2.33
C MET A 183 -12.47 -20.60 2.28
N ARG A 184 -12.07 -21.01 1.08
CA ARG A 184 -10.76 -21.61 0.79
C ARG A 184 -10.16 -20.98 -0.46
N TRP A 185 -8.86 -21.13 -0.60
CA TRP A 185 -8.17 -20.81 -1.84
C TRP A 185 -8.69 -21.66 -3.01
N ASP A 186 -8.76 -21.09 -4.21
CA ASP A 186 -9.20 -21.80 -5.41
C ASP A 186 -8.15 -22.78 -5.99
N GLY A 187 -6.91 -22.70 -5.50
CA GLY A 187 -5.79 -23.51 -5.97
C GLY A 187 -5.20 -23.05 -7.30
N LEU A 188 -5.71 -21.99 -7.92
CA LEU A 188 -5.40 -21.56 -9.28
C LEU A 188 -4.72 -20.19 -9.31
N SER A 189 -5.26 -19.22 -8.61
CA SER A 189 -4.83 -17.82 -8.69
C SER A 189 -4.34 -17.31 -7.34
N SER A 190 -3.31 -16.44 -7.37
CA SER A 190 -2.85 -15.74 -6.16
C SER A 190 -3.88 -14.76 -5.57
N SER A 191 -4.93 -14.46 -6.30
CA SER A 191 -6.00 -13.55 -5.89
C SER A 191 -7.39 -14.21 -5.89
N GLY A 192 -7.47 -15.53 -6.11
CA GLY A 192 -8.71 -16.29 -6.18
C GLY A 192 -8.99 -17.06 -4.90
N ALA A 193 -10.23 -17.04 -4.48
CA ALA A 193 -10.74 -17.90 -3.40
C ALA A 193 -12.17 -18.30 -3.71
N ARG A 194 -12.70 -19.27 -2.96
CA ARG A 194 -14.06 -19.77 -3.15
C ARG A 194 -14.75 -19.93 -1.81
N LEU A 195 -15.97 -19.40 -1.70
CA LEU A 195 -16.90 -19.76 -0.65
C LEU A 195 -17.61 -21.05 -1.05
N LEU A 196 -17.81 -21.92 -0.09
CA LEU A 196 -18.36 -23.27 -0.31
C LEU A 196 -19.66 -23.44 0.47
N ASP A 197 -20.41 -24.48 0.13
CA ASP A 197 -21.55 -25.00 0.91
C ASP A 197 -22.66 -23.97 1.17
N ILE A 198 -22.95 -23.12 0.18
CA ILE A 198 -24.04 -22.14 0.28
C ILE A 198 -25.31 -22.73 -0.32
N ALA A 199 -26.43 -22.54 0.36
CA ALA A 199 -27.71 -23.03 -0.13
C ALA A 199 -28.17 -22.24 -1.37
N PRO A 200 -28.74 -22.89 -2.42
CA PRO A 200 -29.05 -22.29 -3.72
C PRO A 200 -30.11 -21.17 -3.68
N HIS A 201 -30.92 -21.13 -2.62
CA HIS A 201 -31.96 -20.10 -2.47
C HIS A 201 -31.43 -18.72 -2.10
N HIS A 202 -30.14 -18.59 -1.77
CA HIS A 202 -29.51 -17.32 -1.46
C HIS A 202 -29.15 -16.58 -2.75
N SER A 203 -29.60 -15.33 -2.85
CA SER A 203 -29.22 -14.43 -3.92
C SER A 203 -27.91 -13.76 -3.61
N ILE A 204 -26.87 -14.05 -4.38
CA ILE A 204 -25.53 -13.45 -4.27
C ILE A 204 -25.23 -12.78 -5.60
N SER A 205 -24.88 -11.52 -5.55
CA SER A 205 -24.57 -10.72 -6.73
C SER A 205 -23.05 -10.53 -6.91
N PRO A 206 -22.55 -10.50 -8.14
CA PRO A 206 -21.18 -10.04 -8.38
C PRO A 206 -20.96 -8.65 -7.77
N GLY A 207 -19.85 -8.45 -7.05
CA GLY A 207 -19.55 -7.22 -6.33
C GLY A 207 -19.93 -7.24 -4.85
N ASP A 208 -20.64 -8.26 -4.37
CA ASP A 208 -20.91 -8.42 -2.95
C ASP A 208 -19.61 -8.56 -2.17
N THR A 209 -19.48 -7.81 -1.07
CA THR A 209 -18.27 -7.85 -0.24
C THR A 209 -18.25 -9.10 0.62
N VAL A 210 -17.06 -9.69 0.73
CA VAL A 210 -16.77 -10.84 1.60
C VAL A 210 -15.89 -10.37 2.73
N ARG A 211 -16.28 -10.67 3.97
CA ARG A 211 -15.59 -10.29 5.21
C ARG A 211 -15.50 -11.49 6.14
N THR A 212 -14.65 -11.43 7.16
CA THR A 212 -14.64 -12.43 8.24
C THR A 212 -15.97 -12.44 8.98
N SER A 213 -16.46 -13.63 9.32
CA SER A 213 -17.74 -13.78 10.04
C SER A 213 -17.64 -13.60 11.56
N GLY A 214 -16.43 -13.83 12.12
CA GLY A 214 -16.21 -13.93 13.57
C GLY A 214 -16.46 -15.32 14.16
N PHE A 215 -17.06 -16.26 13.42
CA PHE A 215 -17.44 -17.58 13.94
C PHE A 215 -16.28 -18.52 14.26
N SER A 216 -15.11 -18.34 13.64
CA SER A 216 -13.96 -19.23 13.84
C SER A 216 -13.15 -18.93 15.09
N ASN A 217 -13.50 -17.92 15.87
CA ASN A 217 -12.72 -17.43 17.03
C ASN A 217 -11.25 -17.08 16.71
N ILE A 218 -10.89 -17.01 15.42
CA ILE A 218 -9.54 -16.65 14.92
C ILE A 218 -9.49 -15.18 14.55
N PHE A 219 -10.51 -14.69 13.88
CA PHE A 219 -10.60 -13.32 13.41
C PHE A 219 -11.81 -12.61 14.02
N PRO A 220 -11.71 -11.34 14.37
CA PRO A 220 -12.89 -10.52 14.63
C PRO A 220 -13.78 -10.46 13.39
N ALA A 221 -15.08 -10.27 13.60
CA ALA A 221 -15.99 -10.07 12.48
C ALA A 221 -15.69 -8.79 11.72
N GLY A 222 -15.89 -8.82 10.39
CA GLY A 222 -15.85 -7.62 9.57
C GLY A 222 -14.51 -7.29 8.90
N ILE A 223 -13.43 -8.07 9.10
CA ILE A 223 -12.18 -7.88 8.35
C ILE A 223 -12.43 -8.15 6.87
N PRO A 224 -12.05 -7.24 5.96
CA PRO A 224 -12.26 -7.43 4.54
C PRO A 224 -11.46 -8.63 4.01
N ILE A 225 -12.03 -9.36 3.06
CA ILE A 225 -11.38 -10.49 2.40
C ILE A 225 -11.35 -10.27 0.88
N GLY A 226 -12.48 -9.93 0.28
CA GLY A 226 -12.60 -9.79 -1.16
C GLY A 226 -13.99 -9.39 -1.62
N VAL A 227 -14.22 -9.60 -2.91
CA VAL A 227 -15.54 -9.40 -3.55
C VAL A 227 -15.93 -10.64 -4.34
N SER A 228 -17.21 -10.94 -4.38
CA SER A 228 -17.78 -12.00 -5.23
C SER A 228 -17.61 -11.64 -6.71
N THR A 229 -17.26 -12.61 -7.53
CA THR A 229 -17.16 -12.46 -8.99
C THR A 229 -18.17 -13.29 -9.76
N GLY A 230 -18.68 -14.34 -9.16
CA GLY A 230 -19.67 -15.22 -9.76
C GLY A 230 -20.08 -16.34 -8.84
N THR A 231 -21.10 -17.09 -9.23
CA THR A 231 -21.62 -18.25 -8.50
C THR A 231 -21.62 -19.47 -9.42
N ASN A 232 -21.29 -20.63 -8.89
CA ASN A 232 -21.30 -21.89 -9.60
C ASN A 232 -22.14 -22.91 -8.83
N LEU A 233 -23.03 -23.64 -9.53
CA LEU A 233 -23.79 -24.73 -8.93
C LEU A 233 -22.86 -25.94 -8.74
N VAL A 234 -22.85 -26.49 -7.53
CA VAL A 234 -22.07 -27.68 -7.17
C VAL A 234 -23.03 -28.82 -6.88
N ASP A 235 -22.90 -29.91 -7.63
CA ASP A 235 -23.68 -31.18 -7.48
C ASP A 235 -25.21 -30.99 -7.39
N GLY A 236 -25.74 -29.90 -7.95
CA GLY A 236 -27.16 -29.58 -7.97
C GLY A 236 -27.79 -29.21 -6.61
N SER A 237 -27.05 -29.25 -5.51
CA SER A 237 -27.54 -29.05 -4.15
C SER A 237 -27.00 -27.85 -3.41
N THR A 238 -25.82 -27.38 -3.76
CA THR A 238 -25.15 -26.20 -3.17
C THR A 238 -24.60 -25.30 -4.24
N ILE A 239 -24.33 -24.04 -3.89
CA ILE A 239 -23.58 -23.13 -4.73
C ILE A 239 -22.25 -22.81 -4.09
N SER A 240 -21.24 -22.64 -4.93
CA SER A 240 -19.98 -22.00 -4.57
C SER A 240 -19.90 -20.61 -5.15
N VAL A 241 -19.21 -19.71 -4.47
CA VAL A 241 -19.03 -18.32 -4.91
C VAL A 241 -17.55 -18.04 -5.15
N ASP A 242 -17.21 -17.66 -6.35
CA ASP A 242 -15.85 -17.24 -6.67
C ASP A 242 -15.61 -15.85 -6.09
N VAL A 243 -14.47 -15.69 -5.41
CA VAL A 243 -14.08 -14.47 -4.70
C VAL A 243 -12.76 -13.98 -5.22
N LYS A 244 -12.69 -12.69 -5.57
CA LYS A 244 -11.45 -11.98 -5.82
C LYS A 244 -10.97 -11.34 -4.52
N LEU A 245 -9.82 -11.78 -4.03
CA LEU A 245 -9.20 -11.29 -2.80
C LEU A 245 -8.71 -9.83 -2.95
N PHE A 246 -8.83 -9.05 -1.88
CA PHE A 246 -8.25 -7.70 -1.80
C PHE A 246 -6.75 -7.75 -1.51
N GLN A 247 -6.30 -8.80 -0.81
CA GLN A 247 -4.90 -8.96 -0.46
C GLN A 247 -4.05 -9.30 -1.67
N ASP A 248 -3.04 -8.49 -1.91
CA ASP A 248 -1.95 -8.79 -2.84
C ASP A 248 -0.83 -9.51 -2.09
N PHE A 249 -0.68 -10.80 -2.36
CA PHE A 249 0.34 -11.64 -1.74
C PHE A 249 1.75 -11.43 -2.32
N SER A 250 1.88 -10.67 -3.40
CA SER A 250 3.19 -10.33 -3.98
C SER A 250 3.93 -9.28 -3.15
N ASN A 251 3.18 -8.47 -2.39
CA ASN A 251 3.70 -7.32 -1.65
C ASN A 251 3.17 -7.28 -0.21
N VAL A 252 3.44 -8.34 0.54
CA VAL A 252 3.17 -8.42 1.99
C VAL A 252 4.49 -8.19 2.71
N HIS A 253 4.58 -7.17 3.54
CA HIS A 253 5.78 -6.91 4.35
C HIS A 253 5.41 -6.62 5.82
N TYR A 254 4.48 -5.70 6.04
CA TYR A 254 3.96 -5.41 7.38
C TYR A 254 2.63 -6.12 7.57
N VAL A 255 2.51 -6.82 8.69
CA VAL A 255 1.30 -7.56 9.06
C VAL A 255 0.97 -7.31 10.53
N THR A 256 -0.27 -7.61 10.89
CA THR A 256 -0.69 -7.63 12.28
C THR A 256 -1.18 -9.03 12.63
N ILE A 257 -0.64 -9.60 13.68
CA ILE A 257 -1.12 -10.87 14.24
C ILE A 257 -2.30 -10.54 15.16
N VAL A 258 -3.39 -11.25 15.02
CA VAL A 258 -4.63 -11.08 15.78
C VAL A 258 -4.80 -12.32 16.67
N GLU A 259 -4.68 -12.13 17.97
CA GLU A 259 -4.86 -13.15 18.99
C GLU A 259 -6.24 -13.00 19.65
N ASN A 260 -7.02 -14.06 19.67
CA ASN A 260 -8.25 -14.12 20.49
C ASN A 260 -7.89 -14.65 21.87
N ARG A 261 -8.03 -13.81 22.89
CA ARG A 261 -7.70 -14.13 24.30
C ARG A 261 -8.65 -15.14 24.92
N ASP A 262 -9.90 -15.15 24.47
CA ASP A 262 -10.97 -15.99 25.06
C ASP A 262 -11.03 -17.36 24.38
N LYS A 263 -10.20 -17.58 23.34
CA LYS A 263 -10.25 -18.80 22.53
C LYS A 263 -10.07 -20.08 23.34
N ALA A 264 -9.07 -20.09 24.23
CA ALA A 264 -8.79 -21.27 25.04
C ALA A 264 -9.96 -21.65 25.96
N GLU A 265 -10.68 -20.66 26.50
CA GLU A 265 -11.86 -20.86 27.32
C GLU A 265 -13.04 -21.38 26.49
N ILE A 266 -13.27 -20.80 25.31
CA ILE A 266 -14.32 -21.21 24.38
C ILE A 266 -14.10 -22.66 23.93
N GLU A 267 -12.88 -23.02 23.49
CA GLU A 267 -12.53 -24.37 23.07
C GLU A 267 -12.65 -25.40 24.22
N ALA A 268 -12.35 -24.99 25.44
CA ALA A 268 -12.52 -25.84 26.61
C ALA A 268 -14.00 -26.13 26.89
N LEU A 269 -14.87 -25.14 26.70
CA LEU A 269 -16.32 -25.32 26.85
C LEU A 269 -16.90 -26.18 25.72
N GLU A 270 -16.51 -25.99 24.48
CA GLU A 270 -16.93 -26.80 23.33
C GLU A 270 -16.57 -28.29 23.54
N LYS A 271 -15.32 -28.57 23.94
CA LYS A 271 -14.89 -29.96 24.25
C LYS A 271 -15.62 -30.59 25.41
N ALA A 272 -16.00 -29.80 26.41
CA ALA A 272 -16.77 -30.31 27.55
C ALA A 272 -18.19 -30.74 27.17
N GLU A 273 -18.81 -30.11 26.17
CA GLU A 273 -20.14 -30.45 25.66
C GLU A 273 -20.09 -31.61 24.63
N GLU A 274 -19.03 -31.75 23.82
CA GLU A 274 -18.87 -32.88 22.90
C GLU A 274 -18.68 -34.22 23.59
N ILE A 275 -18.24 -34.23 24.86
CA ILE A 275 -18.04 -35.47 25.67
C ILE A 275 -19.33 -35.92 26.36
N ARG A 276 -20.41 -35.16 26.27
CA ARG A 276 -21.69 -35.41 26.91
C ARG A 276 -22.69 -36.01 25.97
#